data_3fd660d951a3fa6bde6ad14b2bcc74d0
#
_entry.id   3fd660d951a3fa6bde6ad14b2bcc74d0
#
_cell.length_a   1.000
_cell.length_b   1.000
_cell.length_c   1.000
_cell.angle_alpha   90.00
_cell.angle_beta   90.00
_cell.angle_gamma   90.00
#
_symmetry.space_group_name_H-M   'P 1'
#
loop_
_entity.id
_entity.type
_entity.pdbx_description
1 polymer ?
#
loop_
_entity_poly.entity_id
_entity_poly.type
_entity_poly.pdbx_seq_one_letter_code
_entity_poly.pdbx_strand_id
1 'polypeptide(L)'
;MKRILCPKCDNYITFDETKYSEGQSLVFICEHCKKQFSIRIGKSKLKATRKEEVLDEQENSRDCGSVVVVENVFGFKQVLPLKEGDNVIGRRNKGTEVDVSIETADPSMDRRHCVINVRRNKQGKLIYTLRDNQSVTGTFLMNEILGDKDRVRIEEGAIITLGAT
;
A
#
# COMPACT_ATOMS: atom_id res chain seq x y z
N MET A 1 -8.46 25.03 25.10
CA MET A 1 -8.10 25.54 23.76
C MET A 1 -7.54 24.45 22.88
N LYS A 2 -7.96 24.40 21.67
CA LYS A 2 -7.45 23.45 20.66
C LYS A 2 -6.57 24.14 19.64
N ARG A 3 -5.67 23.38 19.06
CA ARG A 3 -4.83 23.83 17.97
C ARG A 3 -5.19 23.08 16.69
N ILE A 4 -5.19 23.79 15.60
CA ILE A 4 -5.39 23.22 14.27
C ILE A 4 -4.21 23.59 13.39
N LEU A 5 -3.90 22.72 12.46
CA LEU A 5 -2.81 22.93 11.52
C LEU A 5 -3.34 23.58 10.24
N CYS A 6 -2.67 24.62 9.79
CA CYS A 6 -3.01 25.23 8.52
C CYS A 6 -2.58 24.29 7.38
N PRO A 7 -3.48 23.93 6.47
CA PRO A 7 -3.16 22.97 5.41
C PRO A 7 -2.20 23.48 4.33
N LYS A 8 -1.81 24.75 4.40
CA LYS A 8 -0.91 25.35 3.41
C LYS A 8 0.50 25.59 3.94
N CYS A 9 0.63 26.03 5.19
CA CYS A 9 1.93 26.41 5.74
C CYS A 9 2.32 25.68 7.02
N ASP A 10 1.49 24.74 7.46
CA ASP A 10 1.71 23.92 8.65
C ASP A 10 1.88 24.67 9.97
N ASN A 11 1.48 25.93 10.00
CA ASN A 11 1.46 26.70 11.25
C ASN A 11 0.21 26.39 12.06
N TYR A 12 0.36 26.39 13.38
CA TYR A 12 -0.76 26.15 14.30
C TYR A 12 -1.59 27.39 14.52
N ILE A 13 -2.89 27.20 14.49
CA ILE A 13 -3.87 28.22 14.87
C ILE A 13 -4.57 27.73 16.12
N THR A 14 -4.61 28.55 17.15
CA THR A 14 -5.25 28.21 18.42
C THR A 14 -6.67 28.82 18.45
N PHE A 15 -7.64 28.05 18.87
CA PHE A 15 -9.03 28.52 19.03
C PHE A 15 -9.67 27.94 20.29
N ASP A 16 -10.68 28.61 20.77
CA ASP A 16 -11.46 28.18 21.93
C ASP A 16 -12.65 27.33 21.49
N GLU A 17 -12.53 26.04 21.73
CA GLU A 17 -13.57 25.08 21.35
C GLU A 17 -14.86 25.18 22.13
N THR A 18 -14.81 25.81 23.33
CA THR A 18 -15.97 25.93 24.19
C THR A 18 -17.01 26.91 23.66
N LYS A 19 -16.62 27.78 22.75
CA LYS A 19 -17.49 28.78 22.12
C LYS A 19 -18.32 28.24 20.97
N TYR A 20 -18.12 27.01 20.59
CA TYR A 20 -18.74 26.44 19.40
C TYR A 20 -19.39 25.09 19.70
N SER A 21 -20.43 24.77 18.96
CA SER A 21 -21.19 23.55 19.11
C SER A 21 -20.65 22.43 18.21
N GLU A 22 -20.84 21.19 18.63
CA GLU A 22 -20.51 20.03 17.82
C GLU A 22 -21.30 20.04 16.50
N GLY A 23 -20.60 19.71 15.42
CA GLY A 23 -21.18 19.70 14.08
C GLY A 23 -21.14 21.05 13.36
N GLN A 24 -20.70 22.10 14.02
CA GLN A 24 -20.59 23.43 13.43
C GLN A 24 -19.33 23.51 12.54
N SER A 25 -19.47 24.13 11.39
CA SER A 25 -18.35 24.44 10.52
C SER A 25 -17.76 25.80 10.86
N LEU A 26 -16.46 25.82 11.09
CA LEU A 26 -15.73 27.04 11.40
C LEU A 26 -14.81 27.40 10.27
N VAL A 27 -14.76 28.67 9.96
CA VAL A 27 -13.86 29.22 8.93
C VAL A 27 -12.71 29.93 9.63
N PHE A 28 -11.51 29.57 9.29
CA PHE A 28 -10.29 30.19 9.82
C PHE A 28 -9.48 30.84 8.71
N ILE A 29 -8.84 31.92 9.06
CA ILE A 29 -7.88 32.58 8.19
C ILE A 29 -6.52 32.46 8.88
N CYS A 30 -5.58 31.81 8.22
CA CYS A 30 -4.24 31.69 8.74
C CYS A 30 -3.55 33.05 8.72
N GLU A 31 -3.09 33.51 9.87
CA GLU A 31 -2.40 34.78 9.99
C GLU A 31 -1.06 34.81 9.23
N HIS A 32 -0.44 33.65 9.11
CA HIS A 32 0.86 33.53 8.49
C HIS A 32 0.81 33.52 6.94
N CYS A 33 -0.04 32.67 6.35
CA CYS A 33 -0.13 32.55 4.89
C CYS A 33 -1.39 33.17 4.29
N LYS A 34 -2.25 33.75 5.12
CA LYS A 34 -3.51 34.39 4.73
C LYS A 34 -4.51 33.48 4.01
N LYS A 35 -4.30 32.18 4.04
CA LYS A 35 -5.25 31.24 3.46
C LYS A 35 -6.44 31.04 4.35
N GLN A 36 -7.61 31.10 3.74
CA GLN A 36 -8.86 30.75 4.38
C GLN A 36 -9.15 29.26 4.19
N PHE A 37 -9.56 28.61 5.24
CA PHE A 37 -9.97 27.20 5.22
C PHE A 37 -11.07 26.96 6.26
N SER A 38 -11.85 25.93 6.07
CA SER A 38 -12.92 25.56 7.00
C SER A 38 -12.67 24.21 7.63
N ILE A 39 -13.04 24.09 8.88
CA ILE A 39 -13.05 22.81 9.60
C ILE A 39 -14.44 22.59 10.21
N ARG A 40 -14.83 21.34 10.36
CA ARG A 40 -16.04 20.98 11.05
C ARG A 40 -15.70 20.50 12.45
N ILE A 41 -16.30 21.12 13.44
CA ILE A 41 -16.19 20.65 14.83
C ILE A 41 -17.05 19.41 14.97
N GLY A 42 -16.45 18.34 15.40
CA GLY A 42 -17.18 17.14 15.71
C GLY A 42 -16.73 16.57 17.02
N LYS A 43 -17.27 15.44 17.33
CA LYS A 43 -16.82 14.61 18.46
C LYS A 43 -15.39 14.21 18.18
N SER A 44 -14.47 15.03 18.64
CA SER A 44 -13.10 15.05 18.18
C SER A 44 -12.37 13.70 18.26
N LYS A 45 -12.60 12.96 19.31
CA LYS A 45 -11.98 11.64 19.50
C LYS A 45 -12.52 10.61 18.53
N LEU A 46 -13.82 10.64 18.31
CA LEU A 46 -14.49 9.69 17.43
C LEU A 46 -14.16 9.90 15.97
N LYS A 47 -13.80 11.10 15.59
CA LYS A 47 -13.50 11.40 14.20
C LYS A 47 -12.11 11.00 13.76
N ALA A 48 -11.16 11.24 14.60
CA ALA A 48 -9.81 10.76 14.33
C ALA A 48 -9.82 9.24 14.21
N THR A 49 -10.43 8.59 15.16
CA THR A 49 -10.59 7.15 15.19
C THR A 49 -11.31 6.62 13.96
N ARG A 50 -12.39 7.28 13.54
CA ARG A 50 -13.14 6.84 12.37
C ARG A 50 -12.35 6.84 11.07
N LYS A 51 -11.52 7.83 10.91
CA LYS A 51 -10.69 7.92 9.73
C LYS A 51 -9.70 6.77 9.64
N GLU A 52 -9.15 6.46 10.76
CA GLU A 52 -8.25 5.32 10.93
C GLU A 52 -9.01 4.00 10.82
N GLU A 53 -10.17 3.93 11.43
CA GLU A 53 -11.03 2.75 11.37
C GLU A 53 -11.40 2.33 9.95
N VAL A 54 -11.74 3.27 9.11
CA VAL A 54 -12.10 2.98 7.72
C VAL A 54 -10.92 2.37 6.97
N LEU A 55 -9.73 2.89 7.21
CA LEU A 55 -8.52 2.33 6.62
C LEU A 55 -8.20 0.97 7.23
N ASP A 56 -8.28 0.87 8.54
CA ASP A 56 -7.99 -0.36 9.27
C ASP A 56 -8.98 -1.47 8.93
N GLU A 57 -10.24 -1.16 8.81
CA GLU A 57 -11.25 -2.15 8.42
C GLU A 57 -10.98 -2.72 7.04
N GLN A 58 -10.55 -1.89 6.11
CA GLN A 58 -10.20 -2.36 4.79
C GLN A 58 -8.93 -3.18 4.77
N GLU A 59 -7.97 -2.78 5.56
CA GLU A 59 -6.72 -3.49 5.70
C GLU A 59 -6.88 -4.80 6.46
N ASN A 60 -7.54 -4.74 7.60
CA ASN A 60 -7.71 -5.91 8.45
C ASN A 60 -8.54 -7.02 7.83
N SER A 61 -9.59 -6.66 7.11
CA SER A 61 -10.43 -7.66 6.46
C SER A 61 -9.76 -8.28 5.25
N ARG A 62 -8.71 -7.66 4.74
CA ARG A 62 -8.06 -8.05 3.49
C ARG A 62 -6.54 -8.09 3.57
N ASP A 63 -6.00 -7.96 4.75
CA ASP A 63 -4.54 -8.01 4.92
C ASP A 63 -4.02 -9.40 4.61
N CYS A 64 -3.54 -9.55 3.40
CA CYS A 64 -2.91 -10.76 2.90
C CYS A 64 -1.39 -10.59 2.80
N GLY A 65 -0.83 -9.61 3.50
CA GLY A 65 0.58 -9.30 3.40
C GLY A 65 0.92 -8.37 2.25
N SER A 66 2.19 -8.17 2.03
CA SER A 66 2.68 -7.27 0.98
C SER A 66 3.99 -7.78 0.38
N VAL A 67 4.26 -7.32 -0.83
CA VAL A 67 5.55 -7.49 -1.50
C VAL A 67 6.34 -6.20 -1.31
N VAL A 68 7.55 -6.33 -0.79
CA VAL A 68 8.48 -5.21 -0.66
C VAL A 68 9.49 -5.27 -1.78
N VAL A 69 9.47 -4.29 -2.65
CA VAL A 69 10.48 -4.13 -3.69
C VAL A 69 11.67 -3.38 -3.10
N VAL A 70 12.82 -4.02 -3.09
CA VAL A 70 14.03 -3.41 -2.54
C VAL A 70 14.57 -2.38 -3.52
N GLU A 71 14.98 -1.22 -3.01
CA GLU A 71 15.62 -0.19 -3.83
C GLU A 71 16.83 -0.74 -4.56
N ASN A 72 16.90 -0.45 -5.87
CA ASN A 72 18.00 -0.88 -6.72
C ASN A 72 18.25 0.16 -7.84
N VAL A 73 19.16 -0.15 -8.76
CA VAL A 73 19.52 0.76 -9.84
C VAL A 73 18.39 1.06 -10.82
N PHE A 74 17.33 0.26 -10.83
CA PHE A 74 16.18 0.41 -11.73
C PHE A 74 14.98 1.09 -11.09
N GLY A 75 14.96 1.24 -9.78
CA GLY A 75 13.81 1.82 -9.11
C GLY A 75 13.97 1.98 -7.60
N PHE A 76 13.01 2.67 -7.03
CA PHE A 76 12.95 2.97 -5.61
C PHE A 76 12.22 1.85 -4.83
N LYS A 77 12.34 1.90 -3.51
CA LYS A 77 11.63 0.96 -2.63
C LYS A 77 10.12 1.14 -2.76
N GLN A 78 9.41 0.02 -2.91
CA GLN A 78 7.96 -0.01 -3.00
C GLN A 78 7.40 -1.06 -2.05
N VAL A 79 6.24 -0.78 -1.49
CA VAL A 79 5.48 -1.75 -0.70
C VAL A 79 4.13 -1.91 -1.35
N LEU A 80 3.87 -3.10 -1.88
CA LEU A 80 2.69 -3.39 -2.69
C LEU A 80 1.84 -4.46 -1.98
N PRO A 81 0.58 -4.17 -1.66
CA PRO A 81 -0.27 -5.11 -0.93
C PRO A 81 -0.68 -6.29 -1.81
N LEU A 82 -0.80 -7.44 -1.17
CA LEU A 82 -1.38 -8.64 -1.77
C LEU A 82 -2.86 -8.76 -1.40
N LYS A 83 -3.61 -9.42 -2.25
CA LYS A 83 -5.01 -9.77 -1.98
C LYS A 83 -5.21 -11.28 -1.99
N GLU A 84 -6.30 -11.74 -1.46
CA GLU A 84 -6.66 -13.16 -1.50
C GLU A 84 -6.94 -13.60 -2.94
N GLY A 85 -6.43 -14.76 -3.31
CA GLY A 85 -6.47 -15.27 -4.68
C GLY A 85 -5.16 -15.08 -5.44
N ASP A 86 -5.23 -15.07 -6.74
CA ASP A 86 -4.05 -14.88 -7.60
C ASP A 86 -3.66 -13.41 -7.69
N ASN A 87 -2.37 -13.14 -7.44
CA ASN A 87 -1.78 -11.83 -7.61
C ASN A 87 -0.72 -11.90 -8.71
N VAL A 88 -1.04 -11.35 -9.86
CA VAL A 88 -0.08 -11.27 -10.96
C VAL A 88 0.87 -10.11 -10.70
N ILE A 89 2.15 -10.42 -10.69
CA ILE A 89 3.21 -9.46 -10.39
C ILE A 89 4.04 -9.21 -11.64
N GLY A 90 4.29 -7.97 -11.94
CA GLY A 90 5.12 -7.63 -13.08
C GLY A 90 5.43 -6.15 -13.16
N ARG A 91 6.17 -5.79 -14.18
CA ARG A 91 6.56 -4.41 -14.44
C ARG A 91 5.36 -3.58 -14.88
N ARG A 92 5.20 -2.43 -14.24
CA ARG A 92 4.16 -1.47 -14.60
C ARG A 92 4.32 -1.01 -16.05
N ASN A 93 3.23 -1.08 -16.80
CA ASN A 93 3.20 -0.61 -18.18
C ASN A 93 1.82 -0.08 -18.54
N LYS A 94 1.78 0.90 -19.43
CA LYS A 94 0.53 1.40 -20.00
C LYS A 94 -0.15 0.30 -20.83
N GLY A 95 -1.42 0.06 -20.58
CA GLY A 95 -2.19 -0.95 -21.31
C GLY A 95 -2.08 -2.37 -20.78
N THR A 96 -1.27 -2.62 -19.76
CA THR A 96 -1.22 -3.91 -19.06
C THR A 96 -1.53 -3.71 -17.59
N GLU A 97 -2.65 -4.24 -17.16
CA GLU A 97 -3.04 -4.22 -15.76
C GLU A 97 -2.60 -5.53 -15.09
N VAL A 98 -1.93 -5.39 -13.98
CA VAL A 98 -1.55 -6.50 -13.11
C VAL A 98 -1.94 -6.16 -11.67
N ASP A 99 -2.12 -7.19 -10.86
CA ASP A 99 -2.54 -7.00 -9.47
C ASP A 99 -1.48 -6.29 -8.63
N VAL A 100 -0.22 -6.62 -8.89
CA VAL A 100 0.93 -6.01 -8.24
C VAL A 100 1.85 -5.44 -9.32
N SER A 101 1.69 -4.17 -9.63
CA SER A 101 2.51 -3.52 -10.64
C SER A 101 3.72 -2.83 -10.00
N ILE A 102 4.90 -3.23 -10.44
CA ILE A 102 6.17 -2.72 -9.93
C ILE A 102 6.66 -1.60 -10.85
N GLU A 103 6.89 -0.43 -10.29
CA GLU A 103 7.50 0.68 -11.01
C GLU A 103 9.00 0.49 -11.07
N THR A 104 9.49 0.05 -12.21
CA THR A 104 10.90 -0.20 -12.43
C THR A 104 11.29 0.04 -13.88
N ALA A 105 12.55 0.42 -14.09
CA ALA A 105 13.14 0.53 -15.42
C ALA A 105 13.82 -0.76 -15.86
N ASP A 106 13.74 -1.83 -15.07
CA ASP A 106 14.35 -3.12 -15.36
C ASP A 106 13.74 -3.77 -16.63
N PRO A 107 14.47 -3.86 -17.74
CA PRO A 107 13.94 -4.43 -18.97
C PRO A 107 13.83 -5.96 -18.91
N SER A 108 14.47 -6.58 -17.95
CA SER A 108 14.44 -8.05 -17.77
C SER A 108 13.22 -8.53 -16.97
N MET A 109 12.49 -7.61 -16.34
CA MET A 109 11.23 -7.95 -15.69
C MET A 109 10.08 -7.87 -16.69
N ASP A 110 9.34 -8.96 -16.83
CA ASP A 110 8.16 -9.01 -17.70
C ASP A 110 6.97 -8.25 -17.10
N ARG A 111 6.04 -7.88 -17.94
CA ARG A 111 4.80 -7.20 -17.53
C ARG A 111 3.91 -8.09 -16.67
N ARG A 112 3.97 -9.41 -16.89
CA ARG A 112 3.32 -10.44 -16.11
C ARG A 112 4.35 -11.50 -15.79
N HIS A 113 5.18 -11.25 -14.81
CA HIS A 113 6.38 -12.05 -14.56
C HIS A 113 6.10 -13.31 -13.75
N CYS A 114 5.40 -13.14 -12.63
CA CYS A 114 5.06 -14.26 -11.75
C CYS A 114 3.70 -14.07 -11.10
N VAL A 115 3.24 -15.10 -10.41
CA VAL A 115 1.98 -15.07 -9.69
C VAL A 115 2.19 -15.57 -8.27
N ILE A 116 1.68 -14.83 -7.30
CA ILE A 116 1.58 -15.28 -5.92
C ILE A 116 0.11 -15.57 -5.63
N ASN A 117 -0.20 -16.81 -5.33
CA ASN A 117 -1.52 -17.20 -4.88
C ASN A 117 -1.60 -17.11 -3.36
N VAL A 118 -2.59 -16.39 -2.87
CA VAL A 118 -2.86 -16.22 -1.45
C VAL A 118 -4.17 -16.91 -1.12
N ARG A 119 -4.14 -17.84 -0.21
CA ARG A 119 -5.35 -18.55 0.26
C ARG A 119 -5.33 -18.74 1.77
N ARG A 120 -6.50 -18.91 2.34
CA ARG A 120 -6.64 -19.28 3.76
C ARG A 120 -6.84 -20.78 3.89
N ASN A 121 -6.14 -21.38 4.84
CA ASN A 121 -6.38 -22.78 5.17
C ASN A 121 -7.59 -22.91 6.11
N LYS A 122 -7.93 -24.13 6.49
CA LYS A 122 -9.04 -24.41 7.41
C LYS A 122 -8.91 -23.75 8.78
N GLN A 123 -7.69 -23.41 9.17
CA GLN A 123 -7.37 -22.73 10.44
C GLN A 123 -7.39 -21.20 10.31
N GLY A 124 -7.68 -20.67 9.13
CA GLY A 124 -7.66 -19.24 8.86
C GLY A 124 -6.27 -18.65 8.59
N LYS A 125 -5.23 -19.49 8.55
CA LYS A 125 -3.87 -19.06 8.27
C LYS A 125 -3.66 -18.85 6.78
N LEU A 126 -2.97 -17.77 6.42
CA LEU A 126 -2.64 -17.47 5.03
C LEU A 126 -1.52 -18.37 4.52
N ILE A 127 -1.72 -18.88 3.31
CA ILE A 127 -0.74 -19.69 2.60
C ILE A 127 -0.42 -18.99 1.28
N TYR A 128 0.86 -18.79 1.03
CA TYR A 128 1.38 -18.14 -0.16
C TYR A 128 2.07 -19.15 -1.05
N THR A 129 1.72 -19.17 -2.33
CA THR A 129 2.32 -20.04 -3.32
C THR A 129 2.82 -19.20 -4.49
N LEU A 130 4.10 -19.33 -4.82
CA LEU A 130 4.74 -18.62 -5.92
C LEU A 130 4.87 -19.53 -7.15
N ARG A 131 4.57 -18.99 -8.32
CA ARG A 131 4.86 -19.65 -9.60
C ARG A 131 5.34 -18.61 -10.62
N ASP A 132 6.21 -19.05 -11.52
CA ASP A 132 6.58 -18.25 -12.68
C ASP A 132 5.43 -18.23 -13.69
N ASN A 133 5.24 -17.11 -14.38
CA ASN A 133 4.22 -16.95 -15.41
C ASN A 133 4.81 -16.91 -16.80
N GLN A 134 5.64 -17.89 -17.12
CA GLN A 134 6.34 -18.00 -18.41
C GLN A 134 7.18 -16.75 -18.72
N SER A 135 7.88 -16.24 -17.73
CA SER A 135 8.75 -15.09 -17.89
C SER A 135 9.97 -15.42 -18.74
N VAL A 136 10.49 -14.42 -19.44
CA VAL A 136 11.66 -14.59 -20.30
C VAL A 136 12.91 -14.90 -19.48
N THR A 137 13.10 -14.22 -18.37
CA THR A 137 14.30 -14.36 -17.52
C THR A 137 14.13 -15.32 -16.37
N GLY A 138 12.92 -15.78 -16.09
CA GLY A 138 12.60 -16.67 -14.98
C GLY A 138 12.36 -15.95 -13.66
N THR A 139 11.79 -16.68 -12.72
CA THR A 139 11.56 -16.23 -11.36
C THR A 139 12.47 -17.02 -10.43
N PHE A 140 13.22 -16.31 -9.61
CA PHE A 140 14.15 -16.90 -8.65
C PHE A 140 13.59 -16.79 -7.23
N LEU A 141 13.62 -17.86 -6.50
CA LEU A 141 13.29 -17.90 -5.08
C LEU A 141 14.55 -18.29 -4.30
N MET A 142 15.02 -17.41 -3.42
CA MET A 142 16.25 -17.62 -2.64
C MET A 142 17.44 -18.00 -3.53
N ASN A 143 17.57 -17.34 -4.67
CA ASN A 143 18.58 -17.58 -5.73
C ASN A 143 18.44 -18.88 -6.50
N GLU A 144 17.33 -19.59 -6.36
CA GLU A 144 17.02 -20.80 -7.14
C GLU A 144 15.92 -20.50 -8.16
N ILE A 145 16.16 -20.84 -9.41
CA ILE A 145 15.18 -20.64 -10.48
C ILE A 145 14.03 -21.63 -10.36
N LEU A 146 12.80 -21.10 -10.55
CA LEU A 146 11.62 -21.94 -10.62
C LEU A 146 11.43 -22.50 -12.02
N GLY A 147 11.02 -23.76 -12.11
CA GLY A 147 10.61 -24.35 -13.37
C GLY A 147 9.26 -23.83 -13.85
N ASP A 148 8.94 -24.03 -15.13
CA ASP A 148 7.72 -23.51 -15.77
C ASP A 148 6.41 -23.97 -15.09
N LYS A 149 6.46 -25.11 -14.43
CA LYS A 149 5.29 -25.69 -13.77
C LYS A 149 5.43 -25.76 -12.26
N ASP A 150 6.52 -25.23 -11.72
CA ASP A 150 6.78 -25.28 -10.29
C ASP A 150 5.88 -24.32 -9.55
N ARG A 151 5.28 -24.82 -8.49
CA ARG A 151 4.53 -24.01 -7.52
C ARG A 151 5.17 -24.25 -6.16
N VAL A 152 5.73 -23.19 -5.61
CA VAL A 152 6.50 -23.29 -4.37
C VAL A 152 5.80 -22.47 -3.28
N ARG A 153 5.63 -23.09 -2.14
CA ARG A 153 5.13 -22.38 -0.97
C ARG A 153 6.21 -21.44 -0.47
N ILE A 154 5.82 -20.19 -0.25
CA ILE A 154 6.70 -19.16 0.31
C ILE A 154 6.19 -18.71 1.68
N GLU A 155 7.12 -18.20 2.47
CA GLU A 155 6.83 -17.68 3.81
C GLU A 155 7.29 -16.25 3.92
N GLU A 156 6.93 -15.60 5.01
CA GLU A 156 7.41 -14.26 5.30
C GLU A 156 8.93 -14.22 5.32
N GLY A 157 9.49 -13.21 4.70
CA GLY A 157 10.93 -13.06 4.56
C GLY A 157 11.55 -13.77 3.36
N ALA A 158 10.74 -14.46 2.54
CA ALA A 158 11.24 -15.06 1.29
C ALA A 158 11.73 -13.99 0.32
N ILE A 159 12.87 -14.23 -0.29
CA ILE A 159 13.48 -13.33 -1.28
C ILE A 159 13.18 -13.85 -2.66
N ILE A 160 12.52 -13.02 -3.46
CA ILE A 160 12.12 -13.31 -4.83
C ILE A 160 12.87 -12.36 -5.76
N THR A 161 13.44 -12.91 -6.82
CA THR A 161 14.12 -12.09 -7.84
C THR A 161 13.40 -12.24 -9.18
N LEU A 162 13.02 -11.11 -9.75
CA LEU A 162 12.32 -11.01 -11.04
C LEU A 162 13.21 -10.26 -12.03
N GLY A 163 13.84 -10.98 -12.94
CA GLY A 163 14.84 -10.37 -13.80
C GLY A 163 16.07 -9.95 -13.01
N ALA A 164 16.33 -8.65 -12.96
CA ALA A 164 17.43 -8.06 -12.20
C ALA A 164 16.99 -7.37 -10.90
N THR A 165 15.71 -7.49 -10.54
CA THR A 165 15.09 -6.82 -9.37
C THR A 165 14.73 -7.81 -8.29
#